data_7d7976830ef23f131c83391e451903d4
#
_entry.id   7d7976830ef23f131c83391e451903d4
#
_cell.length_a   1.000
_cell.length_b   1.000
_cell.length_c   1.000
_cell.angle_alpha   90.00
_cell.angle_beta   90.00
_cell.angle_gamma   90.00
#
_symmetry.space_group_name_H-M   'P 1'
#
loop_
_entity.id
_entity.type
_entity.pdbx_description
1 polymer ?
#
loop_
_entity_poly.entity_id
_entity_poly.type
_entity_poly.pdbx_seq_one_letter_code
_entity_poly.pdbx_strand_id
1 'polypeptide(L)'
;MITTKNTSEGTPTNTSGADVLAQLATVLAERKQASADASYVASLHQKGLNKILEKVGEEAVETILAARDAEAGGDAAALISETADLWFHSMVMLSHLNLSHEQVLEELAKRFNMSGLVEKASRAG
;
A
#
# COMPACT_ATOMS: atom_id res chain seq x y z
N MET A 1 -0.21 -14.86 18.49
CA MET A 1 -0.01 -14.91 18.08
C MET A 1 0.15 -15.07 17.65
N ILE A 2 -0.04 -15.32 17.51
CA ILE A 2 0.04 -15.57 16.87
C ILE A 2 0.36 -16.02 16.54
N THR A 3 0.13 -16.34 16.57
CA THR A 3 0.34 -16.82 16.10
C THR A 3 0.57 -17.25 15.67
N THR A 4 0.32 -17.59 15.82
CA THR A 4 0.48 -18.01 15.25
C THR A 4 0.75 -18.48 14.82
N LYS A 5 0.62 -18.81 14.97
CA LYS A 5 0.78 -19.26 14.43
C LYS A 5 0.95 -19.51 13.82
N ASN A 6 0.63 -19.76 13.75
CA ASN A 6 0.80 -19.99 12.97
C ASN A 6 1.21 -20.26 12.48
N THR A 7 1.02 -20.61 12.61
CA THR A 7 1.39 -20.88 12.00
C THR A 7 1.78 -21.26 11.36
N SER A 8 1.57 -21.69 11.46
CA SER A 8 1.80 -22.01 10.76
C SER A 8 2.33 -22.31 10.24
N GLU A 9 2.22 -22.62 10.35
CA GLU A 9 2.63 -23.02 9.78
C GLU A 9 3.03 -23.18 8.91
N GLY A 10 3.10 -23.00 9.13
CA GLY A 10 3.51 -23.35 8.28
C GLY A 10 4.00 -23.03 7.15
N THR A 11 3.58 -22.82 6.55
CA THR A 11 4.05 -22.53 5.43
C THR A 11 4.36 -21.19 5.30
N PRO A 12 5.43 -20.82 5.33
CA PRO A 12 5.73 -19.55 5.05
C PRO A 12 5.64 -19.38 3.67
N THR A 13 4.69 -18.86 3.32
CA THR A 13 4.51 -18.66 2.05
C THR A 13 5.19 -17.49 1.62
N ASN A 14 5.63 -17.45 0.48
CA ASN A 14 6.07 -16.30 -0.18
C ASN A 14 4.88 -15.51 -0.57
N THR A 15 4.53 -14.56 0.25
CA THR A 15 3.44 -13.67 -0.05
C THR A 15 3.91 -12.69 -1.11
N SER A 16 3.28 -12.67 -2.26
CA SER A 16 3.65 -11.75 -3.31
C SER A 16 3.24 -10.33 -2.91
N GLY A 17 3.81 -9.33 -3.55
CA GLY A 17 3.43 -7.96 -3.32
C GLY A 17 1.96 -7.71 -3.58
N ALA A 18 1.42 -8.37 -4.62
CA ALA A 18 0.00 -8.22 -4.92
C ALA A 18 -0.85 -8.77 -3.78
N ASP A 19 -0.42 -9.87 -3.16
CA ASP A 19 -1.14 -10.44 -2.03
C ASP A 19 -1.11 -9.53 -0.82
N VAL A 20 0.02 -8.89 -0.56
CA VAL A 20 0.11 -7.94 0.55
C VAL A 20 -0.83 -6.77 0.32
N LEU A 21 -0.84 -6.22 -0.89
CA LEU A 21 -1.74 -5.11 -1.20
C LEU A 21 -3.20 -5.53 -1.11
N ALA A 22 -3.51 -6.74 -1.56
CA ALA A 22 -4.89 -7.24 -1.49
C ALA A 22 -5.32 -7.43 -0.04
N GLN A 23 -4.44 -7.96 0.80
CA GLN A 23 -4.74 -8.12 2.22
C GLN A 23 -4.91 -6.76 2.89
N LEU A 24 -4.07 -5.80 2.56
CA LEU A 24 -4.19 -4.46 3.09
C LEU A 24 -5.52 -3.85 2.66
N ALA A 25 -5.89 -4.02 1.39
CA ALA A 25 -7.16 -3.48 0.89
C ALA A 25 -8.34 -4.05 1.68
N THR A 26 -8.29 -5.34 2.01
CA THR A 26 -9.33 -5.98 2.80
C THR A 26 -9.39 -5.37 4.20
N VAL A 27 -8.23 -5.20 4.84
CA VAL A 27 -8.17 -4.60 6.17
C VAL A 27 -8.72 -3.18 6.13
N LEU A 28 -8.35 -2.40 5.13
CA LEU A 28 -8.81 -1.02 5.02
C LEU A 28 -10.32 -0.95 4.83
N ALA A 29 -10.88 -1.88 4.04
CA ALA A 29 -12.33 -1.92 3.85
C ALA A 29 -13.04 -2.23 5.16
N GLU A 30 -12.51 -3.16 5.95
CA GLU A 30 -13.08 -3.50 7.24
C GLU A 30 -13.00 -2.32 8.21
N ARG A 31 -11.86 -1.67 8.26
CA ARG A 31 -11.65 -0.55 9.17
C ARG A 31 -12.48 0.66 8.80
N LYS A 32 -12.89 0.77 7.55
CA LYS A 32 -13.75 1.84 7.10
C LYS A 32 -15.08 1.82 7.85
N GLN A 33 -15.51 0.64 8.28
CA GLN A 33 -16.75 0.46 9.02
C GLN A 33 -16.55 0.46 10.53
N ALA A 34 -15.31 0.54 10.99
CA ALA A 34 -15.02 0.46 12.40
C ALA A 34 -15.27 1.79 13.10
N SER A 35 -15.26 1.75 14.43
CA SER A 35 -15.38 2.96 15.23
C SER A 35 -14.13 3.80 15.11
N ALA A 36 -14.28 5.10 14.98
CA ALA A 36 -13.14 6.02 14.91
C ALA A 36 -12.27 5.96 16.15
N ASP A 37 -12.86 5.63 17.29
CA ASP A 37 -12.11 5.50 18.54
C ASP A 37 -11.21 4.28 18.54
N ALA A 38 -11.57 3.26 17.77
CA ALA A 38 -10.86 2.00 17.78
C ALA A 38 -9.91 1.85 16.58
N SER A 39 -9.96 2.75 15.62
CA SER A 39 -9.20 2.58 14.39
C SER A 39 -8.74 3.91 13.82
N TYR A 40 -7.44 4.01 13.57
CA TYR A 40 -6.85 5.16 12.90
C TYR A 40 -7.47 5.34 11.50
N VAL A 41 -7.64 4.23 10.77
CA VAL A 41 -8.21 4.28 9.43
C VAL A 41 -9.65 4.82 9.48
N ALA A 42 -10.44 4.31 10.43
CA ALA A 42 -11.81 4.80 10.57
C ALA A 42 -11.82 6.29 10.88
N SER A 43 -10.89 6.75 11.72
CA SER A 43 -10.83 8.17 12.05
C SER A 43 -10.49 9.02 10.83
N LEU A 44 -9.62 8.51 9.95
CA LEU A 44 -9.29 9.22 8.72
C LEU A 44 -10.52 9.36 7.82
N HIS A 45 -11.26 8.27 7.65
CA HIS A 45 -12.47 8.32 6.82
C HIS A 45 -13.50 9.27 7.42
N GLN A 46 -13.62 9.28 8.75
CA GLN A 46 -14.56 10.15 9.41
C GLN A 46 -14.18 11.61 9.24
N LYS A 47 -12.90 11.93 9.31
CA LYS A 47 -12.42 13.30 9.12
C LYS A 47 -12.53 13.76 7.68
N GLY A 48 -12.53 12.82 6.74
CA GLY A 48 -12.82 13.12 5.36
C GLY A 48 -11.60 13.21 4.46
N LEU A 49 -11.86 13.41 3.19
CA LEU A 49 -10.84 13.34 2.16
C LEU A 49 -9.72 14.35 2.37
N ASN A 50 -10.04 15.56 2.79
CA ASN A 50 -8.99 16.57 2.97
C ASN A 50 -7.94 16.13 3.99
N LYS A 51 -8.39 15.48 5.07
CA LYS A 51 -7.44 14.96 6.05
C LYS A 51 -6.58 13.85 5.48
N ILE A 52 -7.18 12.97 4.70
CA ILE A 52 -6.45 11.90 4.05
C ILE A 52 -5.42 12.47 3.08
N LEU A 53 -5.80 13.47 2.30
CA LEU A 53 -4.90 14.10 1.35
C LEU A 53 -3.75 14.82 2.06
N GLU A 54 -4.03 15.41 3.21
CA GLU A 54 -3.00 16.02 4.04
C GLU A 54 -1.95 14.98 4.42
N LYS A 55 -2.40 13.79 4.81
CA LYS A 55 -1.47 12.72 5.17
C LYS A 55 -0.65 12.25 3.96
N VAL A 56 -1.29 12.10 2.81
CA VAL A 56 -0.56 11.71 1.60
C VAL A 56 0.52 12.74 1.29
N GLY A 57 0.18 14.03 1.38
CA GLY A 57 1.17 15.08 1.13
C GLY A 57 2.32 15.05 2.12
N GLU A 58 2.01 14.89 3.41
CA GLU A 58 3.04 14.81 4.44
C GLU A 58 4.00 13.65 4.19
N GLU A 59 3.44 12.47 3.90
CA GLU A 59 4.28 11.30 3.68
C GLU A 59 5.11 11.43 2.40
N ALA A 60 4.58 12.09 1.39
CA ALA A 60 5.34 12.32 0.17
C ALA A 60 6.57 13.19 0.46
N VAL A 61 6.41 14.25 1.24
CA VAL A 61 7.52 15.12 1.60
C VAL A 61 8.53 14.36 2.45
N GLU A 62 8.05 13.60 3.43
CA GLU A 62 8.95 12.83 4.30
C GLU A 62 9.73 11.79 3.51
N THR A 63 9.10 11.19 2.51
CA THR A 63 9.78 10.24 1.63
C THR A 63 10.89 10.93 0.84
N ILE A 64 10.62 12.12 0.32
CA ILE A 64 11.61 12.89 -0.41
C ILE A 64 12.80 13.20 0.48
N LEU A 65 12.55 13.67 1.70
CA LEU A 65 13.62 13.99 2.63
C LEU A 65 14.42 12.75 3.01
N ALA A 66 13.74 11.64 3.25
CA ALA A 66 14.43 10.40 3.60
C ALA A 66 15.29 9.92 2.44
N ALA A 67 14.84 10.10 1.21
CA ALA A 67 15.62 9.70 0.03
C ALA A 67 16.90 10.53 -0.07
N ARG A 68 16.79 11.84 0.17
CA ARG A 68 17.99 12.70 0.12
C ARG A 68 18.98 12.29 1.22
N ASP A 69 18.46 12.00 2.41
CA ASP A 69 19.32 11.56 3.49
C ASP A 69 19.99 10.23 3.17
N ALA A 70 19.26 9.30 2.57
CA ALA A 70 19.80 7.99 2.22
C ALA A 70 20.93 8.13 1.20
N GLU A 71 20.75 9.00 0.21
CA GLU A 71 21.79 9.22 -0.78
C GLU A 71 23.05 9.78 -0.14
N ALA A 72 22.89 10.59 0.90
CA ALA A 72 24.03 11.20 1.59
C ALA A 72 24.66 10.28 2.62
N GLY A 73 24.26 9.01 2.65
CA GLY A 73 24.84 8.04 3.58
C GLY A 73 24.00 7.78 4.79
N GLY A 74 22.78 8.28 4.84
CA GLY A 74 21.88 8.06 5.96
C GLY A 74 21.21 6.70 5.92
N ASP A 75 20.18 6.56 6.73
CA ASP A 75 19.53 5.27 6.98
C ASP A 75 18.54 4.91 5.89
N ALA A 76 18.89 3.91 5.08
CA ALA A 76 17.98 3.44 4.04
C ALA A 76 16.69 2.86 4.59
N ALA A 77 16.73 2.33 5.81
CA ALA A 77 15.52 1.78 6.43
C ALA A 77 14.49 2.87 6.67
N ALA A 78 14.94 4.10 6.95
CA ALA A 78 14.01 5.22 7.12
C ALA A 78 13.28 5.51 5.80
N LEU A 79 13.99 5.45 4.68
CA LEU A 79 13.35 5.66 3.38
C LEU A 79 12.30 4.59 3.11
N ILE A 80 12.62 3.33 3.40
CA ILE A 80 11.67 2.24 3.21
C ILE A 80 10.41 2.47 4.08
N SER A 81 10.62 2.88 5.33
CA SER A 81 9.51 3.13 6.24
C SER A 81 8.61 4.27 5.74
N GLU A 82 9.22 5.38 5.30
CA GLU A 82 8.43 6.51 4.81
C GLU A 82 7.69 6.16 3.53
N THR A 83 8.33 5.37 2.66
CA THR A 83 7.68 4.94 1.44
C THR A 83 6.47 4.04 1.77
N ALA A 84 6.62 3.17 2.75
CA ALA A 84 5.51 2.33 3.18
C ALA A 84 4.35 3.17 3.71
N ASP A 85 4.65 4.22 4.48
CA ASP A 85 3.62 5.14 4.98
C ASP A 85 2.91 5.84 3.83
N LEU A 86 3.67 6.25 2.82
CA LEU A 86 3.08 6.91 1.65
C LEU A 86 2.15 5.96 0.90
N TRP A 87 2.58 4.73 0.70
CA TRP A 87 1.73 3.73 0.03
C TRP A 87 0.48 3.45 0.84
N PHE A 88 0.64 3.33 2.17
CA PHE A 88 -0.48 3.07 3.06
C PHE A 88 -1.54 4.17 2.93
N HIS A 89 -1.13 5.43 3.05
CA HIS A 89 -2.09 6.53 2.98
C HIS A 89 -2.67 6.70 1.58
N SER A 90 -1.90 6.35 0.53
CA SER A 90 -2.44 6.32 -0.82
C SER A 90 -3.54 5.27 -0.96
N MET A 91 -3.35 4.11 -0.30
CA MET A 91 -4.38 3.08 -0.30
C MET A 91 -5.62 3.55 0.45
N VAL A 92 -5.45 4.26 1.56
CA VAL A 92 -6.60 4.83 2.29
C VAL A 92 -7.35 5.81 1.40
N MET A 93 -6.62 6.64 0.66
CA MET A 93 -7.22 7.60 -0.27
C MET A 93 -8.08 6.87 -1.32
N LEU A 94 -7.52 5.84 -1.91
CA LEU A 94 -8.26 5.06 -2.91
C LEU A 94 -9.51 4.44 -2.30
N SER A 95 -9.36 3.84 -1.12
CA SER A 95 -10.47 3.20 -0.43
C SER A 95 -11.58 4.21 -0.14
N HIS A 96 -11.21 5.41 0.29
CA HIS A 96 -12.18 6.46 0.61
C HIS A 96 -13.01 6.84 -0.61
N LEU A 97 -12.39 6.79 -1.77
CA LEU A 97 -13.06 7.15 -3.02
C LEU A 97 -13.64 5.93 -3.75
N ASN A 98 -13.67 4.80 -3.07
CA ASN A 98 -14.21 3.53 -3.59
C ASN A 98 -13.46 3.07 -4.83
N LEU A 99 -12.16 3.32 -4.86
CA LEU A 99 -11.27 2.85 -5.91
C LEU A 99 -10.37 1.77 -5.34
N SER A 100 -9.75 1.00 -6.22
CA SER A 100 -8.98 -0.17 -5.83
C SER A 100 -7.53 -0.04 -6.27
N HIS A 101 -6.62 -0.58 -5.46
CA HIS A 101 -5.22 -0.67 -5.85
C HIS A 101 -5.07 -1.50 -7.12
N GLU A 102 -5.99 -2.42 -7.38
CA GLU A 102 -5.93 -3.22 -8.59
C GLU A 102 -6.05 -2.37 -9.84
N GLN A 103 -6.86 -1.31 -9.77
CA GLN A 103 -6.98 -0.38 -10.88
C GLN A 103 -5.66 0.33 -11.14
N VAL A 104 -4.92 0.65 -10.07
CA VAL A 104 -3.59 1.25 -10.22
C VAL A 104 -2.62 0.26 -10.85
N LEU A 105 -2.65 -1.00 -10.38
CA LEU A 105 -1.77 -2.02 -10.95
C LEU A 105 -2.08 -2.27 -12.41
N GLU A 106 -3.36 -2.27 -12.78
CA GLU A 106 -3.77 -2.43 -14.17
C GLU A 106 -3.26 -1.27 -15.02
N GLU A 107 -3.34 -0.07 -14.49
CA GLU A 107 -2.84 1.10 -15.23
C GLU A 107 -1.33 1.03 -15.44
N LEU A 108 -0.60 0.58 -14.41
CA LEU A 108 0.85 0.40 -14.54
C LEU A 108 1.18 -0.67 -15.56
N ALA A 109 0.46 -1.80 -15.49
CA ALA A 109 0.69 -2.89 -16.44
C ALA A 109 0.46 -2.41 -17.87
N LYS A 110 -0.57 -1.62 -18.06
CA LYS A 110 -0.91 -1.09 -19.37
C LYS A 110 0.14 -0.12 -19.88
N ARG A 111 0.57 0.82 -19.02
CA ARG A 111 1.53 1.85 -19.44
C ARG A 111 2.89 1.26 -19.80
N PHE A 112 3.30 0.26 -19.06
CA PHE A 112 4.62 -0.32 -19.27
C PHE A 112 4.55 -1.65 -19.98
N ASN A 113 3.41 -1.94 -20.58
CA ASN A 113 3.20 -3.13 -21.41
C ASN A 113 3.47 -4.42 -20.64
N MET A 114 3.22 -4.42 -19.34
CA MET A 114 3.51 -5.60 -18.54
C MET A 114 2.51 -6.71 -18.79
N SER A 115 1.22 -6.39 -18.89
CA SER A 115 0.26 -7.38 -19.32
C SER A 115 0.52 -7.76 -20.76
N GLY A 116 0.94 -6.82 -21.59
CA GLY A 116 1.33 -7.10 -22.95
C GLY A 116 2.53 -8.01 -23.01
N LEU A 117 3.47 -7.86 -22.09
CA LEU A 117 4.62 -8.74 -22.03
C LEU A 117 4.22 -10.16 -21.69
N VAL A 118 3.32 -10.33 -20.74
CA VAL A 118 2.81 -11.64 -20.41
C VAL A 118 2.11 -12.25 -21.62
N GLU A 119 1.27 -11.49 -22.24
CA GLU A 119 0.56 -11.91 -23.42
C GLU A 119 1.52 -12.24 -24.54
N LYS A 120 2.50 -11.40 -24.76
CA LYS A 120 3.48 -11.60 -25.81
C LYS A 120 4.31 -12.86 -25.55
N ALA A 121 4.71 -13.06 -24.32
CA ALA A 121 5.44 -14.26 -23.98
C ALA A 121 4.61 -15.51 -24.26
N SER A 122 3.32 -15.44 -23.97
CA SER A 122 2.43 -16.54 -24.25
C SER A 122 2.29 -16.79 -25.74
N ARG A 123 2.21 -15.73 -26.53
CA ARG A 123 1.99 -15.85 -27.96
C ARG A 123 3.27 -16.22 -28.69
N ALA A 124 4.31 -15.57 -28.35
CA ALA A 124 5.51 -15.71 -29.09
C ALA A 124 6.35 -16.80 -28.61
N GLY A 125 5.94 -17.31 -27.53
CA GLY A 125 6.81 -18.22 -26.91
C GLY A 125 7.88 -17.42 -26.43
#